data_fc3d6ec0b11b60a22354c8541c1452c9
#
_entry.id   fc3d6ec0b11b60a22354c8541c1452c9
#
_cell.length_a   1.000
_cell.length_b   1.000
_cell.length_c   1.000
_cell.angle_alpha   90.00
_cell.angle_beta   90.00
_cell.angle_gamma   90.00
#
_symmetry.space_group_name_H-M   'P 1'
#
loop_
_entity.id
_entity.type
_entity.pdbx_description
1 polymer ?
#
loop_
_entity_poly.entity_id
_entity_poly.type
_entity_poly.pdbx_seq_one_letter_code
_entity_poly.pdbx_strand_id
1 'polypeptide(L)'
;QVPVLEEDDGWQMIESRAIIRHLDQTLPGASLTPSSPRERARMDEWMSIEQSNFTPGVMKILGQLMFARWRGEEPQMSIVEDGRTAVRKAVAVMERALADREYIAAGSFSLADICFMPYVEYLFMCGEGGLITEHPNTSAWWTRISERASWQKVRAKLQAD
;
A
#
# COMPACT_ATOMS: atom_id res chain seq x y z
N GLN A 1 0.45 0.70 -19.88
CA GLN A 1 0.73 0.79 -18.44
C GLN A 1 -0.60 0.70 -17.68
N VAL A 2 -0.67 -0.04 -16.61
CA VAL A 2 -1.86 -0.17 -15.75
C VAL A 2 -1.52 0.37 -14.35
N PRO A 3 -2.49 0.97 -13.63
CA PRO A 3 -3.88 1.23 -14.06
C PRO A 3 -3.98 2.42 -15.02
N VAL A 4 -5.08 2.44 -15.77
CA VAL A 4 -5.54 3.60 -16.58
C VAL A 4 -6.95 3.92 -16.10
N LEU A 5 -7.23 5.18 -15.77
CA LEU A 5 -8.57 5.72 -15.62
C LEU A 5 -8.98 6.37 -16.93
N GLU A 6 -10.19 6.10 -17.40
CA GLU A 6 -10.80 6.77 -18.54
C GLU A 6 -12.19 7.29 -18.10
N GLU A 7 -12.47 8.54 -18.40
CA GLU A 7 -13.78 9.18 -18.18
C GLU A 7 -14.68 9.08 -19.42
N ASP A 8 -15.98 9.34 -19.25
CA ASP A 8 -16.97 9.18 -20.31
C ASP A 8 -16.73 10.06 -21.55
N ASP A 9 -15.99 11.15 -21.39
CA ASP A 9 -15.58 12.05 -22.48
C ASP A 9 -14.30 11.59 -23.19
N GLY A 10 -13.69 10.47 -22.76
CA GLY A 10 -12.46 9.91 -23.31
C GLY A 10 -11.18 10.47 -22.69
N TRP A 11 -11.26 11.35 -21.68
CA TRP A 11 -10.07 11.79 -20.95
C TRP A 11 -9.44 10.63 -20.17
N GLN A 12 -8.11 10.50 -20.26
CA GLN A 12 -7.38 9.41 -19.63
C GLN A 12 -6.27 9.91 -18.71
N MET A 13 -6.06 9.19 -17.61
CA MET A 13 -4.89 9.38 -16.76
C MET A 13 -4.31 8.05 -16.27
N ILE A 14 -3.02 8.05 -15.99
CA ILE A 14 -2.24 6.95 -15.43
C ILE A 14 -1.72 7.33 -14.04
N GLU A 15 -0.99 6.43 -13.38
CA GLU A 15 -0.45 6.56 -12.03
C GLU A 15 -1.52 6.44 -10.94
N SER A 16 -1.55 5.27 -10.30
CA SER A 16 -2.58 4.92 -9.29
C SER A 16 -2.74 5.96 -8.19
N ARG A 17 -1.65 6.58 -7.74
CA ARG A 17 -1.67 7.61 -6.69
C ARG A 17 -2.26 8.93 -7.15
N ALA A 18 -2.11 9.26 -8.43
CA ALA A 18 -2.78 10.40 -9.04
C ALA A 18 -4.27 10.10 -9.27
N ILE A 19 -4.58 8.89 -9.77
CA ILE A 19 -5.95 8.43 -9.99
C ILE A 19 -6.77 8.49 -8.70
N ILE A 20 -6.27 7.95 -7.58
CA ILE A 20 -7.04 7.97 -6.32
C ILE A 20 -7.27 9.39 -5.79
N ARG A 21 -6.33 10.33 -6.03
CA ARG A 21 -6.53 11.75 -5.68
C ARG A 21 -7.62 12.38 -6.52
N HIS A 22 -7.63 12.10 -7.82
CA HIS A 22 -8.67 12.59 -8.72
C HIS A 22 -10.05 12.05 -8.33
N LEU A 23 -10.12 10.74 -8.07
CA LEU A 23 -11.37 10.09 -7.64
C LEU A 23 -11.87 10.63 -6.28
N ASP A 24 -10.98 10.90 -5.33
CA ASP A 24 -11.36 11.49 -4.04
C ASP A 24 -11.98 12.90 -4.18
N GLN A 25 -11.58 13.64 -5.21
CA GLN A 25 -12.10 15.00 -5.48
C GLN A 25 -13.37 15.02 -6.32
N THR A 26 -13.62 13.99 -7.14
CA THR A 26 -14.69 13.97 -8.13
C THR A 26 -15.85 13.06 -7.75
N LEU A 27 -15.59 11.99 -6.99
CA LEU A 27 -16.65 11.08 -6.57
C LEU A 27 -17.43 11.63 -5.36
N PRO A 28 -18.74 11.36 -5.29
CA PRO A 28 -19.54 11.75 -4.13
C PRO A 28 -19.13 10.95 -2.89
N GLY A 29 -19.16 11.59 -1.73
CA GLY A 29 -18.86 10.98 -0.45
C GLY A 29 -17.98 11.83 0.45
N ALA A 30 -17.55 11.27 1.57
CA ALA A 30 -16.61 11.93 2.46
C ALA A 30 -15.20 11.85 1.87
N SER A 31 -14.53 12.99 1.74
CA SER A 31 -13.15 13.06 1.26
C SER A 31 -12.21 12.31 2.20
N LEU A 32 -11.28 11.57 1.61
CA LEU A 32 -10.17 10.90 2.28
C LEU A 32 -8.91 11.78 2.35
N THR A 33 -8.98 12.97 1.75
CA THR A 33 -7.94 14.00 1.84
C THR A 33 -8.25 14.91 3.03
N PRO A 34 -7.35 15.06 4.02
CA PRO A 34 -7.56 15.94 5.16
C PRO A 34 -7.81 17.39 4.75
N SER A 35 -8.67 18.10 5.50
CA SER A 35 -8.95 19.52 5.24
C SER A 35 -7.82 20.45 5.69
N SER A 36 -7.12 20.10 6.77
CA SER A 36 -5.98 20.85 7.28
C SER A 36 -4.80 20.82 6.30
N PRO A 37 -4.20 21.97 5.92
CA PRO A 37 -3.02 21.98 5.05
C PRO A 37 -1.83 21.17 5.57
N ARG A 38 -1.62 21.16 6.90
CA ARG A 38 -0.53 20.38 7.52
C ARG A 38 -0.77 18.87 7.43
N GLU A 39 -1.99 18.43 7.69
CA GLU A 39 -2.33 17.00 7.59
C GLU A 39 -2.32 16.54 6.13
N ARG A 40 -2.73 17.40 5.19
CA ARG A 40 -2.62 17.12 3.75
C ARG A 40 -1.16 16.97 3.32
N ALA A 41 -0.28 17.86 3.76
CA ALA A 41 1.15 17.75 3.51
C ALA A 41 1.74 16.46 4.09
N ARG A 42 1.28 16.06 5.28
CA ARG A 42 1.68 14.78 5.90
C ARG A 42 1.18 13.58 5.11
N MET A 43 -0.06 13.62 4.60
CA MET A 43 -0.60 12.58 3.72
C MET A 43 0.25 12.46 2.44
N ASP A 44 0.61 13.58 1.81
CA ASP A 44 1.46 13.62 0.62
C ASP A 44 2.87 13.08 0.88
N GLU A 45 3.44 13.39 2.03
CA GLU A 45 4.72 12.86 2.48
C GLU A 45 4.66 11.32 2.60
N TRP A 46 3.63 10.77 3.24
CA TRP A 46 3.48 9.32 3.37
C TRP A 46 3.20 8.61 2.04
N MET A 47 2.45 9.22 1.14
CA MET A 47 2.28 8.69 -0.22
C MET A 47 3.62 8.67 -0.99
N SER A 48 4.47 9.66 -0.77
CA SER A 48 5.82 9.71 -1.35
C SER A 48 6.76 8.67 -0.72
N ILE A 49 6.72 8.52 0.60
CA ILE A 49 7.49 7.50 1.33
C ILE A 49 7.08 6.09 0.86
N GLU A 50 5.80 5.83 0.73
CA GLU A 50 5.30 4.55 0.24
C GLU A 50 5.89 4.25 -1.15
N GLN A 51 5.79 5.18 -2.09
CA GLN A 51 6.26 5.01 -3.45
C GLN A 51 7.78 4.83 -3.55
N SER A 52 8.54 5.61 -2.77
CA SER A 52 10.00 5.67 -2.91
C SER A 52 10.76 4.69 -2.03
N ASN A 53 10.19 4.30 -0.87
CA ASN A 53 10.90 3.54 0.14
C ASN A 53 10.27 2.17 0.42
N PHE A 54 8.94 2.05 0.38
CA PHE A 54 8.24 0.80 0.68
C PHE A 54 8.02 -0.05 -0.58
N THR A 55 7.35 0.49 -1.58
CA THR A 55 7.01 -0.21 -2.82
C THR A 55 8.21 -0.86 -3.53
N PRO A 56 9.38 -0.21 -3.68
CA PRO A 56 10.51 -0.86 -4.36
C PRO A 56 11.01 -2.13 -3.67
N GLY A 57 10.97 -2.16 -2.33
CA GLY A 57 11.29 -3.35 -1.55
C GLY A 57 10.28 -4.47 -1.74
N VAL A 58 8.98 -4.13 -1.66
CA VAL A 58 7.89 -5.08 -1.89
C VAL A 58 7.95 -5.65 -3.31
N MET A 59 8.18 -4.82 -4.32
CA MET A 59 8.26 -5.27 -5.72
C MET A 59 9.42 -6.23 -6.00
N LYS A 60 10.55 -6.13 -5.28
CA LYS A 60 11.61 -7.13 -5.32
C LYS A 60 11.11 -8.50 -4.83
N ILE A 61 10.39 -8.52 -3.71
CA ILE A 61 9.80 -9.74 -3.15
C ILE A 61 8.77 -10.34 -4.11
N LEU A 62 7.80 -9.54 -4.55
CA LEU A 62 6.74 -9.99 -5.47
C LEU A 62 7.30 -10.47 -6.80
N GLY A 63 8.31 -9.77 -7.33
CA GLY A 63 8.99 -10.15 -8.57
C GLY A 63 9.53 -11.57 -8.54
N GLN A 64 10.00 -12.02 -7.38
CA GLN A 64 10.58 -13.34 -7.20
C GLN A 64 9.57 -14.37 -6.68
N LEU A 65 8.84 -14.07 -5.62
CA LEU A 65 7.98 -15.07 -4.97
C LEU A 65 6.63 -15.26 -5.67
N MET A 66 6.17 -14.29 -6.47
CA MET A 66 4.91 -14.36 -7.18
C MET A 66 5.14 -14.40 -8.71
N PHE A 67 5.73 -13.37 -9.28
CA PHE A 67 5.80 -13.22 -10.74
C PHE A 67 6.78 -14.20 -11.40
N ALA A 68 7.92 -14.51 -10.79
CA ALA A 68 8.85 -15.53 -11.30
C ALA A 68 8.16 -16.89 -11.34
N ARG A 69 7.44 -17.27 -10.26
CA ARG A 69 6.68 -18.52 -10.21
C ARG A 69 5.60 -18.61 -11.29
N TRP A 70 4.87 -17.52 -11.54
CA TRP A 70 3.87 -17.49 -12.63
C TRP A 70 4.49 -17.68 -14.01
N ARG A 71 5.77 -17.30 -14.18
CA ARG A 71 6.54 -17.56 -15.41
C ARG A 71 7.24 -18.92 -15.43
N GLY A 72 7.11 -19.73 -14.38
CA GLY A 72 7.82 -21.01 -14.24
C GLY A 72 9.32 -20.87 -13.96
N GLU A 73 9.74 -19.72 -13.42
CA GLU A 73 11.13 -19.42 -13.09
C GLU A 73 11.41 -19.68 -11.60
N GLU A 74 12.62 -20.13 -11.28
CA GLU A 74 13.05 -20.28 -9.89
C GLU A 74 13.36 -18.90 -9.26
N PRO A 75 12.83 -18.62 -8.06
CA PRO A 75 13.08 -17.35 -7.37
C PRO A 75 14.55 -17.14 -7.01
N GLN A 76 15.09 -15.98 -7.28
CA GLN A 76 16.41 -15.56 -6.82
C GLN A 76 16.33 -15.04 -5.38
N MET A 77 16.64 -15.88 -4.40
CA MET A 77 16.47 -15.58 -2.99
C MET A 77 17.31 -14.39 -2.48
N SER A 78 18.44 -14.09 -3.13
CA SER A 78 19.24 -12.88 -2.82
C SER A 78 18.46 -11.59 -3.09
N ILE A 79 17.66 -11.54 -4.17
CA ILE A 79 16.81 -10.40 -4.50
C ILE A 79 15.66 -10.30 -3.48
N VAL A 80 15.12 -11.43 -3.04
CA VAL A 80 14.09 -11.46 -1.98
C VAL A 80 14.65 -10.87 -0.69
N GLU A 81 15.86 -11.25 -0.28
CA GLU A 81 16.47 -10.74 0.97
C GLU A 81 16.80 -9.25 0.90
N ASP A 82 17.24 -8.75 -0.26
CA ASP A 82 17.36 -7.31 -0.51
C ASP A 82 16.01 -6.59 -0.33
N GLY A 83 14.94 -7.19 -0.85
CA GLY A 83 13.57 -6.69 -0.70
C GLY A 83 13.14 -6.65 0.75
N ARG A 84 13.32 -7.75 1.49
CA ARG A 84 13.04 -7.84 2.94
C ARG A 84 13.77 -6.76 3.73
N THR A 85 15.06 -6.57 3.43
CA THR A 85 15.87 -5.53 4.08
C THR A 85 15.31 -4.13 3.83
N ALA A 86 14.90 -3.83 2.60
CA ALA A 86 14.29 -2.54 2.26
C ALA A 86 12.94 -2.35 2.95
N VAL A 87 12.07 -3.37 2.94
CA VAL A 87 10.77 -3.33 3.60
C VAL A 87 10.93 -3.15 5.11
N ARG A 88 11.82 -3.89 5.79
CA ARG A 88 12.08 -3.71 7.23
C ARG A 88 12.48 -2.28 7.58
N LYS A 89 13.31 -1.63 6.75
CA LYS A 89 13.68 -0.21 6.97
C LYS A 89 12.47 0.71 6.87
N ALA A 90 11.62 0.52 5.87
CA ALA A 90 10.40 1.33 5.70
C ALA A 90 9.41 1.07 6.85
N VAL A 91 9.18 -0.18 7.23
CA VAL A 91 8.27 -0.57 8.33
C VAL A 91 8.77 -0.02 9.66
N ALA A 92 10.07 0.02 9.92
CA ALA A 92 10.61 0.64 11.14
C ALA A 92 10.31 2.15 11.22
N VAL A 93 10.16 2.85 10.10
CA VAL A 93 9.69 4.24 10.06
C VAL A 93 8.19 4.32 10.33
N MET A 94 7.41 3.43 9.71
CA MET A 94 5.96 3.32 9.94
C MET A 94 5.65 3.02 11.42
N GLU A 95 6.35 2.06 12.00
CA GLU A 95 6.18 1.65 13.41
C GLU A 95 6.32 2.83 14.38
N ARG A 96 7.35 3.66 14.18
CA ARG A 96 7.54 4.88 15.00
C ARG A 96 6.45 5.91 14.76
N ALA A 97 6.00 6.07 13.53
CA ALA A 97 4.95 7.02 13.19
C ALA A 97 3.58 6.61 13.74
N LEU A 98 3.34 5.31 13.88
CA LEU A 98 2.08 4.75 14.38
C LEU A 98 2.06 4.57 15.92
N ALA A 99 3.13 4.92 16.64
CA ALA A 99 3.22 4.73 18.07
C ALA A 99 2.16 5.54 18.86
N ASP A 100 1.73 6.67 18.32
CA ASP A 100 0.79 7.60 18.94
C ASP A 100 -0.45 7.91 18.09
N ARG A 101 -0.67 7.14 17.00
CA ARG A 101 -1.77 7.39 16.08
C ARG A 101 -2.32 6.11 15.47
N GLU A 102 -3.57 6.17 15.04
CA GLU A 102 -4.28 5.04 14.47
C GLU A 102 -4.07 4.87 12.96
N TYR A 103 -3.77 5.95 12.24
CA TYR A 103 -3.59 5.99 10.78
C TYR A 103 -2.25 6.63 10.43
N ILE A 104 -1.71 6.25 9.26
CA ILE A 104 -0.31 6.54 8.95
C ILE A 104 0.00 8.05 8.84
N ALA A 105 -0.94 8.86 8.36
CA ALA A 105 -0.69 10.26 8.03
C ALA A 105 -1.42 11.26 8.93
N ALA A 106 -2.67 10.96 9.31
CA ALA A 106 -3.56 11.90 9.99
C ALA A 106 -4.36 11.19 11.10
N GLY A 107 -5.26 11.94 11.74
CA GLY A 107 -6.17 11.39 12.76
C GLY A 107 -7.28 10.49 12.20
N SER A 108 -7.35 10.31 10.88
CA SER A 108 -8.35 9.48 10.20
C SER A 108 -7.74 8.75 9.01
N PHE A 109 -8.45 7.71 8.56
CA PHE A 109 -8.11 6.96 7.35
C PHE A 109 -8.05 7.89 6.13
N SER A 110 -6.98 7.79 5.34
CA SER A 110 -6.67 8.71 4.25
C SER A 110 -6.15 7.99 3.01
N LEU A 111 -5.90 8.73 1.93
CA LEU A 111 -5.28 8.19 0.71
C LEU A 111 -3.89 7.60 0.96
N ALA A 112 -3.17 8.07 1.99
CA ALA A 112 -1.88 7.50 2.37
C ALA A 112 -2.03 6.04 2.80
N ASP A 113 -3.01 5.73 3.66
CA ASP A 113 -3.27 4.35 4.08
C ASP A 113 -3.61 3.46 2.88
N ILE A 114 -4.44 3.96 1.96
CA ILE A 114 -4.85 3.23 0.74
C ILE A 114 -3.64 2.83 -0.11
N CYS A 115 -2.63 3.69 -0.23
CA CYS A 115 -1.44 3.40 -1.04
C CYS A 115 -0.68 2.16 -0.57
N PHE A 116 -0.60 1.93 0.76
CA PHE A 116 0.09 0.77 1.31
C PHE A 116 -0.72 -0.53 1.20
N MET A 117 -2.07 -0.45 1.22
CA MET A 117 -2.92 -1.63 1.38
C MET A 117 -2.68 -2.74 0.35
N PRO A 118 -2.59 -2.49 -0.97
CA PRO A 118 -2.36 -3.54 -1.94
C PRO A 118 -1.03 -4.26 -1.74
N TYR A 119 0.02 -3.51 -1.42
CA TYR A 119 1.36 -4.06 -1.25
C TYR A 119 1.50 -4.88 0.03
N VAL A 120 0.86 -4.45 1.11
CA VAL A 120 0.80 -5.22 2.36
C VAL A 120 0.01 -6.51 2.14
N GLU A 121 -1.15 -6.48 1.47
CA GLU A 121 -1.92 -7.68 1.12
C GLU A 121 -1.05 -8.67 0.32
N TYR A 122 -0.32 -8.18 -0.70
CA TYR A 122 0.57 -9.04 -1.48
C TYR A 122 1.71 -9.64 -0.67
N LEU A 123 2.27 -8.93 0.33
CA LEU A 123 3.23 -9.53 1.25
C LEU A 123 2.63 -10.73 2.00
N PHE A 124 1.40 -10.61 2.50
CA PHE A 124 0.70 -11.74 3.11
C PHE A 124 0.49 -12.90 2.13
N MET A 125 0.08 -12.61 0.90
CA MET A 125 -0.10 -13.62 -0.15
C MET A 125 1.21 -14.36 -0.50
N CYS A 126 2.36 -13.70 -0.38
CA CYS A 126 3.68 -14.30 -0.59
C CYS A 126 4.24 -15.02 0.64
N GLY A 127 3.54 -15.05 1.78
CA GLY A 127 4.04 -15.60 3.04
C GLY A 127 4.99 -14.67 3.80
N GLU A 128 5.09 -13.40 3.41
CA GLU A 128 5.99 -12.39 3.99
C GLU A 128 5.26 -11.42 4.95
N GLY A 129 4.05 -11.76 5.38
CA GLY A 129 3.24 -10.95 6.31
C GLY A 129 3.93 -10.66 7.64
N GLY A 130 4.88 -11.50 8.06
CA GLY A 130 5.71 -11.29 9.25
C GLY A 130 6.43 -9.94 9.25
N LEU A 131 6.84 -9.43 8.07
CA LEU A 131 7.46 -8.11 7.92
C LEU A 131 6.58 -6.96 8.46
N ILE A 132 5.28 -7.18 8.54
CA ILE A 132 4.29 -6.22 9.07
C ILE A 132 3.91 -6.58 10.50
N THR A 133 3.63 -7.86 10.79
CA THR A 133 3.04 -8.29 12.06
C THR A 133 4.04 -8.41 13.21
N GLU A 134 5.33 -8.46 12.94
CA GLU A 134 6.40 -8.41 13.95
C GLU A 134 6.50 -7.04 14.65
N HIS A 135 5.83 -6.01 14.11
CA HIS A 135 5.81 -4.65 14.60
C HIS A 135 4.42 -4.30 15.15
N PRO A 136 4.25 -4.12 16.47
CA PRO A 136 2.94 -4.06 17.10
C PRO A 136 2.04 -2.91 16.61
N ASN A 137 2.58 -1.71 16.40
CA ASN A 137 1.79 -0.57 15.93
C ASN A 137 1.39 -0.74 14.46
N THR A 138 2.32 -1.21 13.63
CA THR A 138 2.06 -1.49 12.21
C THR A 138 1.10 -2.66 12.05
N SER A 139 1.20 -3.69 12.90
CA SER A 139 0.26 -4.81 12.94
C SER A 139 -1.15 -4.34 13.31
N ALA A 140 -1.29 -3.51 14.35
CA ALA A 140 -2.58 -2.97 14.78
C ALA A 140 -3.20 -2.05 13.71
N TRP A 141 -2.38 -1.22 13.06
CA TRP A 141 -2.79 -0.41 11.91
C TRP A 141 -3.30 -1.28 10.76
N TRP A 142 -2.55 -2.31 10.37
CA TRP A 142 -2.96 -3.22 9.30
C TRP A 142 -4.28 -3.92 9.61
N THR A 143 -4.45 -4.46 10.81
CA THR A 143 -5.71 -5.06 11.25
C THR A 143 -6.87 -4.09 11.06
N ARG A 144 -6.73 -2.86 11.56
CA ARG A 144 -7.78 -1.83 11.47
C ARG A 144 -8.17 -1.49 10.04
N ILE A 145 -7.21 -1.29 9.15
CA ILE A 145 -7.52 -0.86 7.78
C ILE A 145 -7.95 -2.03 6.90
N SER A 146 -7.40 -3.23 7.10
CA SER A 146 -7.76 -4.42 6.32
C SER A 146 -9.17 -4.95 6.63
N GLU A 147 -9.72 -4.70 7.82
CA GLU A 147 -11.09 -5.07 8.19
C GLU A 147 -12.16 -4.16 7.61
N ARG A 148 -11.78 -3.04 6.98
CA ARG A 148 -12.76 -2.14 6.33
C ARG A 148 -13.58 -2.89 5.29
N ALA A 149 -14.91 -2.73 5.36
CA ALA A 149 -15.84 -3.42 4.45
C ALA A 149 -15.56 -3.13 2.96
N SER A 150 -15.09 -1.90 2.64
CA SER A 150 -14.69 -1.54 1.27
C SER A 150 -13.48 -2.34 0.80
N TRP A 151 -12.47 -2.53 1.67
CA TRP A 151 -11.30 -3.34 1.33
C TRP A 151 -11.65 -4.81 1.16
N GLN A 152 -12.44 -5.37 2.07
CA GLN A 152 -12.87 -6.77 2.01
C GLN A 152 -13.62 -7.13 0.71
N LYS A 153 -14.26 -6.14 0.05
CA LYS A 153 -14.93 -6.35 -1.23
C LYS A 153 -13.97 -6.44 -2.41
N VAL A 154 -12.85 -5.71 -2.36
CA VAL A 154 -11.94 -5.51 -3.51
C VAL A 154 -10.58 -6.16 -3.37
N ARG A 155 -10.20 -6.58 -2.15
CA ARG A 155 -8.88 -7.17 -1.91
C ARG A 155 -8.61 -8.37 -2.79
N ALA A 156 -7.36 -8.53 -3.20
CA ALA A 156 -6.91 -9.69 -3.94
C ALA A 156 -7.17 -10.99 -3.15
N LYS A 157 -7.62 -12.01 -3.85
CA LYS A 157 -7.77 -13.37 -3.29
C LYS A 157 -6.94 -14.29 -4.17
N LEU A 158 -6.09 -15.11 -3.55
CA LEU A 158 -5.57 -16.27 -4.25
C LEU A 158 -6.76 -17.17 -4.56
N GLN A 159 -6.96 -17.49 -5.84
CA GLN A 159 -7.86 -18.58 -6.19
C GLN A 159 -7.24 -19.84 -5.57
N ALA A 160 -7.97 -20.50 -4.68
CA ALA A 160 -7.63 -21.85 -4.28
C ALA A 160 -7.86 -22.73 -5.49
N ASP A 161 -6.78 -23.31 -6.04
CA ASP A 161 -6.84 -24.35 -7.06
C ASP A 161 -7.48 -25.62 -6.48
#